data_77a8d496201103a51f208551b783ff88
#
_entry.id   77a8d496201103a51f208551b783ff88
#
_cell.length_a   1.000
_cell.length_b   1.000
_cell.length_c   1.000
_cell.angle_alpha   90.00
_cell.angle_beta   90.00
_cell.angle_gamma   90.00
#
_symmetry.space_group_name_H-M   'P 1'
#
loop_
_entity.id
_entity.type
_entity.pdbx_description
1 polymer ?
#
loop_
_entity_poly.entity_id
_entity_poly.type
_entity_poly.pdbx_seq_one_letter_code
_entity_poly.pdbx_strand_id
1 'polypeptide(L)'
;TDGTWKGLKESTKQAGIDHSIVLPIATRPGQFHTINEFATHFQEGTLISFGSLHPESENYKEELKQIQDMGMKGIKLHPDYQDTYFNDIRYKRIISYATELGLIISVHAGQDPKCPDNIHCTPAMAEEVLNEVEPEKLVLAHMGGNELWSEVEERLVGRNVYFDTGVILDRMPQEQFLRMVREHGADRIVFGTD
;
A
#
# COMPACT_ATOMS: atom_id res chain seq x y z
N THR A 1 -8.76 -12.80 12.76
CA THR A 1 -7.56 -13.45 13.34
C THR A 1 -7.36 -12.95 14.78
N ASP A 2 -6.51 -13.63 15.54
CA ASP A 2 -6.11 -13.23 16.91
C ASP A 2 -4.94 -12.21 16.93
N GLY A 3 -4.58 -11.66 15.75
CA GLY A 3 -3.47 -10.73 15.58
C GLY A 3 -2.08 -11.38 15.60
N THR A 4 -2.01 -12.73 15.61
CA THR A 4 -0.74 -13.45 15.55
C THR A 4 -0.46 -13.98 14.15
N TRP A 5 0.83 -14.17 13.82
CA TRP A 5 1.24 -14.77 12.55
C TRP A 5 0.72 -16.23 12.40
N LYS A 6 0.54 -16.94 13.52
CA LYS A 6 -0.06 -18.28 13.52
C LYS A 6 -1.53 -18.23 13.14
N GLY A 7 -2.27 -17.29 13.73
CA GLY A 7 -3.66 -17.04 13.39
C GLY A 7 -3.83 -16.59 11.94
N LEU A 8 -2.91 -15.78 11.40
CA LEU A 8 -2.90 -15.40 10.00
C LEU A 8 -2.69 -16.63 9.08
N LYS A 9 -1.67 -17.47 9.35
CA LYS A 9 -1.43 -18.69 8.57
C LYS A 9 -2.65 -19.64 8.58
N GLU A 10 -3.27 -19.82 9.74
CA GLU A 10 -4.46 -20.67 9.85
C GLU A 10 -5.64 -20.10 9.08
N SER A 11 -5.92 -18.80 9.20
CA SER A 11 -6.98 -18.12 8.47
C SER A 11 -6.75 -18.17 6.96
N THR A 12 -5.53 -17.93 6.50
CA THR A 12 -5.11 -18.03 5.08
C THR A 12 -5.40 -19.44 4.54
N LYS A 13 -4.99 -20.48 5.29
CA LYS A 13 -5.23 -21.87 4.90
C LYS A 13 -6.73 -22.22 4.84
N GLN A 14 -7.50 -21.79 5.84
CA GLN A 14 -8.95 -22.03 5.87
C GLN A 14 -9.68 -21.34 4.72
N ALA A 15 -9.20 -20.16 4.32
CA ALA A 15 -9.75 -19.41 3.20
C ALA A 15 -9.30 -19.93 1.81
N GLY A 16 -8.40 -20.92 1.75
CA GLY A 16 -7.86 -21.44 0.48
C GLY A 16 -6.95 -20.45 -0.24
N ILE A 17 -6.30 -19.55 0.50
CA ILE A 17 -5.37 -18.55 -0.03
C ILE A 17 -3.95 -19.14 -0.03
N ASP A 18 -3.29 -19.15 -1.17
CA ASP A 18 -1.95 -19.72 -1.32
C ASP A 18 -0.88 -18.86 -0.67
N HIS A 19 -0.97 -17.53 -0.83
CA HIS A 19 -0.01 -16.57 -0.27
C HIS A 19 -0.70 -15.34 0.30
N SER A 20 -0.20 -14.84 1.42
CA SER A 20 -0.60 -13.57 2.01
C SER A 20 0.59 -12.62 2.14
N ILE A 21 0.38 -11.36 1.74
CA ILE A 21 1.38 -10.30 1.90
C ILE A 21 1.15 -9.60 3.23
N VAL A 22 2.17 -9.59 4.08
CA VAL A 22 2.17 -8.84 5.34
C VAL A 22 2.76 -7.45 5.09
N LEU A 23 2.03 -6.42 5.52
CA LEU A 23 2.32 -5.02 5.23
C LEU A 23 2.65 -4.25 6.52
N PRO A 24 3.87 -4.36 7.08
CA PRO A 24 4.27 -3.61 8.26
C PRO A 24 4.40 -2.11 7.95
N ILE A 25 4.26 -1.28 8.98
CA ILE A 25 4.31 0.19 8.82
C ILE A 25 5.32 0.77 9.82
N ALA A 26 6.34 1.48 9.31
CA ALA A 26 7.22 2.31 10.09
C ALA A 26 6.52 3.66 10.33
N THR A 27 5.94 3.85 11.51
CA THR A 27 5.14 5.03 11.87
C THR A 27 5.95 6.19 12.43
N ARG A 28 7.26 6.01 12.64
CA ARG A 28 8.18 7.02 13.12
C ARG A 28 9.55 6.86 12.47
N PRO A 29 10.31 7.98 12.32
CA PRO A 29 11.71 7.90 11.97
C PRO A 29 12.48 7.00 12.96
N GLY A 30 13.48 6.27 12.50
CA GLY A 30 14.28 5.37 13.33
C GLY A 30 13.68 3.98 13.60
N GLN A 31 12.45 3.69 13.21
CA GLN A 31 11.87 2.35 13.33
C GLN A 31 12.30 1.39 12.21
N PHE A 32 13.05 1.86 11.23
CA PHE A 32 13.42 1.09 10.03
C PHE A 32 13.96 -0.32 10.36
N HIS A 33 14.99 -0.41 11.19
CA HIS A 33 15.60 -1.70 11.52
C HIS A 33 14.64 -2.63 12.25
N THR A 34 14.00 -2.15 13.31
CA THR A 34 13.08 -2.96 14.13
C THR A 34 11.91 -3.53 13.31
N ILE A 35 11.31 -2.70 12.45
CA ILE A 35 10.16 -3.11 11.64
C ILE A 35 10.59 -4.10 10.56
N ASN A 36 11.69 -3.85 9.87
CA ASN A 36 12.09 -4.69 8.75
C ASN A 36 12.76 -5.99 9.20
N GLU A 37 13.53 -5.99 10.29
CA GLU A 37 14.01 -7.23 10.92
C GLU A 37 12.82 -8.10 11.37
N PHE A 38 11.83 -7.51 12.04
CA PHE A 38 10.62 -8.24 12.39
C PHE A 38 9.91 -8.81 11.17
N ALA A 39 9.81 -8.04 10.09
CA ALA A 39 9.21 -8.46 8.83
C ALA A 39 9.89 -9.67 8.19
N THR A 40 11.22 -9.82 8.33
CA THR A 40 11.94 -10.99 7.78
C THR A 40 11.47 -12.31 8.37
N HIS A 41 10.98 -12.32 9.62
CA HIS A 41 10.48 -13.53 10.27
C HIS A 41 9.20 -14.09 9.63
N PHE A 42 8.52 -13.29 8.81
CA PHE A 42 7.30 -13.70 8.10
C PHE A 42 7.55 -14.15 6.66
N GLN A 43 8.77 -14.10 6.17
CA GLN A 43 9.14 -14.58 4.84
C GLN A 43 9.33 -16.09 4.83
N GLU A 44 8.31 -16.85 5.22
CA GLU A 44 8.35 -18.30 5.29
C GLU A 44 7.07 -18.95 4.77
N GLY A 45 7.21 -19.83 3.80
CA GLY A 45 6.11 -20.62 3.27
C GLY A 45 5.08 -19.77 2.52
N THR A 46 3.89 -19.65 3.08
CA THR A 46 2.74 -18.94 2.47
C THR A 46 2.70 -17.44 2.79
N LEU A 47 3.58 -16.95 3.67
CA LEU A 47 3.65 -15.53 4.01
C LEU A 47 4.80 -14.86 3.28
N ILE A 48 4.50 -13.70 2.71
CA ILE A 48 5.45 -12.81 2.05
C ILE A 48 5.39 -11.49 2.80
N SER A 49 6.51 -10.91 3.21
CA SER A 49 6.49 -9.61 3.84
C SER A 49 7.04 -8.53 2.92
N PHE A 50 6.42 -7.36 2.96
CA PHE A 50 7.00 -6.13 2.45
C PHE A 50 7.81 -5.45 3.55
N GLY A 51 8.69 -4.53 3.15
CA GLY A 51 9.38 -3.63 4.06
C GLY A 51 8.59 -2.34 4.28
N SER A 52 9.11 -1.50 5.16
CA SER A 52 8.61 -0.15 5.39
C SER A 52 9.73 0.79 5.80
N LEU A 53 9.56 2.06 5.44
CA LEU A 53 10.45 3.15 5.85
C LEU A 53 9.62 4.42 6.08
N HIS A 54 10.18 5.38 6.82
CA HIS A 54 9.50 6.64 7.10
C HIS A 54 9.88 7.72 6.08
N PRO A 55 8.96 8.59 5.63
CA PRO A 55 9.27 9.64 4.64
C PRO A 55 10.33 10.64 5.11
N GLU A 56 10.52 10.81 6.41
CA GLU A 56 11.57 11.66 6.97
C GLU A 56 12.97 11.01 7.01
N SER A 57 13.12 9.77 6.52
CA SER A 57 14.44 9.16 6.45
C SER A 57 15.36 9.92 5.47
N GLU A 58 16.48 10.39 5.98
CA GLU A 58 17.54 10.99 5.16
C GLU A 58 18.29 9.93 4.35
N ASN A 59 18.32 8.69 4.84
CA ASN A 59 19.02 7.56 4.23
C ASN A 59 18.08 6.64 3.43
N TYR A 60 16.96 7.18 2.91
CA TYR A 60 15.93 6.38 2.23
C TYR A 60 16.45 5.49 1.11
N LYS A 61 17.52 5.87 0.39
CA LYS A 61 18.10 5.06 -0.68
C LYS A 61 18.79 3.81 -0.13
N GLU A 62 19.56 3.96 0.92
CA GLU A 62 20.23 2.87 1.61
C GLU A 62 19.21 1.94 2.26
N GLU A 63 18.18 2.49 2.88
CA GLU A 63 17.09 1.74 3.48
C GLU A 63 16.31 0.91 2.43
N LEU A 64 15.99 1.48 1.27
CA LEU A 64 15.33 0.76 0.19
C LEU A 64 16.19 -0.37 -0.38
N LYS A 65 17.51 -0.18 -0.52
CA LYS A 65 18.44 -1.25 -0.89
C LYS A 65 18.50 -2.36 0.17
N GLN A 66 18.52 -2.00 1.45
CA GLN A 66 18.49 -2.99 2.53
C GLN A 66 17.20 -3.82 2.51
N ILE A 67 16.04 -3.21 2.25
CA ILE A 67 14.77 -3.92 2.05
C ILE A 67 14.89 -4.94 0.91
N GLN A 68 15.49 -4.55 -0.22
CA GLN A 68 15.73 -5.44 -1.35
C GLN A 68 16.72 -6.58 -0.99
N ASP A 69 17.80 -6.25 -0.28
CA ASP A 69 18.81 -7.22 0.18
C ASP A 69 18.24 -8.23 1.19
N MET A 70 17.26 -7.82 1.98
CA MET A 70 16.46 -8.71 2.85
C MET A 70 15.53 -9.64 2.04
N GLY A 71 15.48 -9.54 0.71
CA GLY A 71 14.66 -10.37 -0.17
C GLY A 71 13.22 -9.91 -0.32
N MET A 72 12.85 -8.78 0.27
CA MET A 72 11.50 -8.22 0.17
C MET A 72 11.25 -7.64 -1.22
N LYS A 73 10.03 -7.83 -1.75
CA LYS A 73 9.67 -7.43 -3.11
C LYS A 73 8.88 -6.11 -3.18
N GLY A 74 8.63 -5.49 -2.05
CA GLY A 74 7.88 -4.24 -2.01
C GLY A 74 7.98 -3.54 -0.66
N ILE A 75 7.35 -2.38 -0.60
CA ILE A 75 7.25 -1.54 0.59
C ILE A 75 5.79 -1.19 0.88
N LYS A 76 5.48 -0.99 2.17
CA LYS A 76 4.21 -0.39 2.64
C LYS A 76 4.46 1.01 3.15
N LEU A 77 3.65 1.95 2.69
CA LEU A 77 3.58 3.33 3.13
C LEU A 77 2.18 3.63 3.68
N HIS A 78 2.10 4.47 4.69
CA HIS A 78 0.82 4.87 5.30
C HIS A 78 0.83 6.36 5.63
N PRO A 79 0.42 7.22 4.70
CA PRO A 79 0.51 8.68 4.85
C PRO A 79 -0.09 9.23 6.14
N ASP A 80 -1.27 8.74 6.58
CA ASP A 80 -1.88 9.21 7.83
C ASP A 80 -1.08 8.82 9.08
N TYR A 81 -0.54 7.60 9.15
CA TYR A 81 0.27 7.16 10.30
C TYR A 81 1.69 7.71 10.30
N GLN A 82 2.15 8.20 9.16
CA GLN A 82 3.46 8.80 8.95
C GLN A 82 3.39 10.34 8.94
N ASP A 83 2.20 10.91 9.17
CA ASP A 83 1.93 12.36 9.25
C ASP A 83 2.56 13.16 8.10
N THR A 84 2.41 12.65 6.89
CA THR A 84 3.02 13.25 5.70
C THR A 84 2.08 13.09 4.51
N TYR A 85 1.78 14.17 3.80
CA TYR A 85 0.94 14.13 2.61
C TYR A 85 1.61 13.34 1.49
N PHE A 86 0.82 12.53 0.78
CA PHE A 86 1.35 11.60 -0.23
C PHE A 86 2.04 12.29 -1.40
N ASN A 87 1.64 13.49 -1.77
CA ASN A 87 2.29 14.30 -2.78
C ASN A 87 3.51 15.13 -2.29
N ASP A 88 3.93 14.96 -1.03
CA ASP A 88 5.14 15.59 -0.51
C ASP A 88 6.39 15.06 -1.24
N ILE A 89 7.39 15.91 -1.44
CA ILE A 89 8.64 15.56 -2.13
C ILE A 89 9.37 14.38 -1.44
N ARG A 90 9.18 14.19 -0.13
CA ARG A 90 9.76 13.06 0.62
C ARG A 90 9.22 11.72 0.14
N TYR A 91 7.91 11.62 -0.12
CA TYR A 91 7.32 10.41 -0.73
C TYR A 91 7.69 10.29 -2.20
N LYS A 92 7.61 11.36 -2.98
CA LYS A 92 7.93 11.32 -4.42
C LYS A 92 9.32 10.73 -4.67
N ARG A 93 10.35 11.15 -3.90
CA ARG A 93 11.71 10.60 -4.04
C ARG A 93 11.85 9.14 -3.58
N ILE A 94 11.11 8.73 -2.52
CA ILE A 94 11.04 7.32 -2.09
C ILE A 94 10.41 6.47 -3.18
N ILE A 95 9.26 6.89 -3.71
CA ILE A 95 8.52 6.20 -4.76
C ILE A 95 9.36 6.09 -6.04
N SER A 96 10.01 7.17 -6.45
CA SER A 96 10.91 7.18 -7.61
C SER A 96 12.03 6.15 -7.45
N TYR A 97 12.73 6.17 -6.32
CA TYR A 97 13.84 5.23 -6.12
C TYR A 97 13.38 3.79 -5.90
N ALA A 98 12.24 3.57 -5.23
CA ALA A 98 11.63 2.23 -5.14
C ALA A 98 11.25 1.67 -6.52
N THR A 99 10.76 2.54 -7.42
CA THR A 99 10.47 2.19 -8.83
C THR A 99 11.75 1.79 -9.58
N GLU A 100 12.84 2.54 -9.44
CA GLU A 100 14.16 2.20 -10.03
C GLU A 100 14.65 0.82 -9.55
N LEU A 101 14.38 0.46 -8.31
CA LEU A 101 14.70 -0.85 -7.73
C LEU A 101 13.71 -1.97 -8.13
N GLY A 102 12.64 -1.65 -8.84
CA GLY A 102 11.60 -2.58 -9.25
C GLY A 102 10.71 -3.08 -8.10
N LEU A 103 10.68 -2.37 -6.97
CA LEU A 103 9.86 -2.71 -5.80
C LEU A 103 8.38 -2.39 -6.05
N ILE A 104 7.50 -3.22 -5.49
CA ILE A 104 6.06 -2.93 -5.42
C ILE A 104 5.83 -1.92 -4.28
N ILE A 105 4.99 -0.93 -4.53
CA ILE A 105 4.71 0.13 -3.54
C ILE A 105 3.23 0.04 -3.18
N SER A 106 2.92 -0.40 -1.96
CA SER A 106 1.56 -0.43 -1.41
C SER A 106 1.35 0.76 -0.50
N VAL A 107 0.29 1.53 -0.76
CA VAL A 107 -0.01 2.78 -0.03
C VAL A 107 -1.43 2.73 0.51
N HIS A 108 -1.61 3.11 1.78
CA HIS A 108 -2.94 3.42 2.30
C HIS A 108 -3.48 4.67 1.61
N ALA A 109 -4.72 4.62 1.14
CA ALA A 109 -5.35 5.72 0.42
C ALA A 109 -6.78 5.99 0.91
N GLY A 110 -7.15 7.26 0.95
CA GLY A 110 -8.45 7.72 1.43
C GLY A 110 -8.51 7.88 2.94
N GLN A 111 -9.72 7.88 3.48
CA GLN A 111 -9.97 8.12 4.88
C GLN A 111 -9.55 6.95 5.77
N ASP A 112 -8.72 7.21 6.78
CA ASP A 112 -8.44 6.26 7.86
C ASP A 112 -9.39 6.52 9.05
N PRO A 113 -10.02 5.47 9.64
CA PRO A 113 -10.93 5.64 10.79
C PRO A 113 -10.30 6.29 12.03
N LYS A 114 -8.97 6.21 12.17
CA LYS A 114 -8.24 6.86 13.28
C LYS A 114 -7.88 8.31 12.99
N CYS A 115 -7.90 8.72 11.71
CA CYS A 115 -7.56 10.07 11.26
C CYS A 115 -8.65 10.63 10.32
N PRO A 116 -9.95 10.62 10.70
CA PRO A 116 -11.04 10.89 9.78
C PRO A 116 -11.06 12.31 9.21
N ASP A 117 -10.51 13.26 9.95
CA ASP A 117 -10.56 14.69 9.61
C ASP A 117 -9.36 15.19 8.81
N ASN A 118 -8.34 14.36 8.63
CA ASN A 118 -7.10 14.74 7.95
C ASN A 118 -6.58 13.61 7.07
N ILE A 119 -7.00 13.60 5.82
CA ILE A 119 -6.63 12.58 4.84
C ILE A 119 -5.32 12.97 4.16
N HIS A 120 -4.28 12.18 4.36
CA HIS A 120 -2.96 12.46 3.78
C HIS A 120 -2.72 11.82 2.42
N CYS A 121 -3.64 10.98 1.92
CA CYS A 121 -3.59 10.41 0.58
C CYS A 121 -4.95 10.48 -0.09
N THR A 122 -5.28 11.64 -0.68
CA THR A 122 -6.48 11.81 -1.50
C THR A 122 -6.23 11.36 -2.94
N PRO A 123 -7.29 11.07 -3.74
CA PRO A 123 -7.14 10.78 -5.17
C PRO A 123 -6.43 11.88 -5.95
N ALA A 124 -6.63 13.16 -5.61
CA ALA A 124 -5.92 14.27 -6.24
C ALA A 124 -4.40 14.24 -5.97
N MET A 125 -3.98 13.92 -4.73
CA MET A 125 -2.56 13.76 -4.39
C MET A 125 -1.95 12.55 -5.11
N ALA A 126 -2.71 11.46 -5.22
CA ALA A 126 -2.27 10.27 -5.96
C ALA A 126 -2.12 10.56 -7.47
N GLU A 127 -3.04 11.31 -8.05
CA GLU A 127 -2.94 11.76 -9.44
C GLU A 127 -1.68 12.61 -9.69
N GLU A 128 -1.34 13.51 -8.77
CA GLU A 128 -0.11 14.31 -8.84
C GLU A 128 1.15 13.43 -8.83
N VAL A 129 1.21 12.45 -7.91
CA VAL A 129 2.33 11.48 -7.85
C VAL A 129 2.42 10.65 -9.13
N LEU A 130 1.30 10.17 -9.67
CA LEU A 130 1.27 9.44 -10.93
C LEU A 130 1.79 10.27 -12.11
N ASN A 131 1.48 11.57 -12.14
CA ASN A 131 1.91 12.47 -13.20
C ASN A 131 3.39 12.85 -13.12
N GLU A 132 3.94 12.97 -11.91
CA GLU A 132 5.30 13.47 -11.72
C GLU A 132 6.35 12.36 -11.56
N VAL A 133 5.96 11.20 -11.03
CA VAL A 133 6.90 10.10 -10.72
C VAL A 133 6.74 8.92 -11.65
N GLU A 134 5.53 8.70 -12.20
CA GLU A 134 5.19 7.59 -13.10
C GLU A 134 5.58 6.20 -12.53
N PRO A 135 5.17 5.84 -11.30
CA PRO A 135 5.55 4.57 -10.69
C PRO A 135 4.95 3.38 -11.45
N GLU A 136 5.76 2.36 -11.73
CA GLU A 136 5.31 1.17 -12.48
C GLU A 136 4.42 0.22 -11.68
N LYS A 137 4.66 0.10 -10.37
CA LYS A 137 4.02 -0.91 -9.51
C LYS A 137 3.44 -0.27 -8.25
N LEU A 138 2.62 0.77 -8.43
CA LEU A 138 1.92 1.41 -7.32
C LEU A 138 0.57 0.72 -7.09
N VAL A 139 0.30 0.33 -5.85
CA VAL A 139 -0.99 -0.19 -5.37
C VAL A 139 -1.56 0.80 -4.36
N LEU A 140 -2.70 1.40 -4.68
CA LEU A 140 -3.47 2.22 -3.76
C LEU A 140 -4.54 1.37 -3.10
N ALA A 141 -4.50 1.28 -1.77
CA ALA A 141 -5.42 0.47 -1.00
C ALA A 141 -6.88 0.97 -1.11
N HIS A 142 -7.82 0.07 -0.80
CA HIS A 142 -9.23 0.39 -0.63
C HIS A 142 -9.87 0.97 -1.90
N MET A 143 -9.66 0.30 -3.04
CA MET A 143 -10.11 0.75 -4.36
C MET A 143 -9.64 2.18 -4.70
N GLY A 144 -8.37 2.49 -4.33
CA GLY A 144 -7.73 3.76 -4.67
C GLY A 144 -8.01 4.92 -3.72
N GLY A 145 -8.90 4.75 -2.73
CA GLY A 145 -9.23 5.81 -1.77
C GLY A 145 -10.47 5.53 -0.95
N ASN A 146 -10.30 4.97 0.26
CA ASN A 146 -11.42 4.67 1.15
C ASN A 146 -12.35 5.87 1.34
N GLU A 147 -13.67 5.69 1.14
CA GLU A 147 -14.74 6.71 1.22
C GLU A 147 -14.64 7.86 0.20
N LEU A 148 -13.62 7.87 -0.69
CA LEU A 148 -13.43 8.89 -1.74
C LEU A 148 -13.64 8.34 -3.15
N TRP A 149 -14.37 7.25 -3.31
CA TRP A 149 -14.45 6.49 -4.57
C TRP A 149 -15.01 7.27 -5.77
N SER A 150 -15.86 8.28 -5.54
CA SER A 150 -16.32 9.15 -6.64
C SER A 150 -15.18 9.98 -7.22
N GLU A 151 -14.27 10.47 -6.38
CA GLU A 151 -13.07 11.18 -6.82
C GLU A 151 -12.05 10.23 -7.44
N VAL A 152 -11.95 8.97 -6.96
CA VAL A 152 -11.15 7.92 -7.59
C VAL A 152 -11.64 7.62 -9.01
N GLU A 153 -12.95 7.50 -9.22
CA GLU A 153 -13.53 7.31 -10.57
C GLU A 153 -13.14 8.44 -11.53
N GLU A 154 -13.18 9.67 -11.04
CA GLU A 154 -12.89 10.85 -11.85
C GLU A 154 -11.39 10.97 -12.22
N ARG A 155 -10.48 10.63 -11.29
CA ARG A 155 -9.06 10.95 -11.42
C ARG A 155 -8.14 9.77 -11.71
N LEU A 156 -8.48 8.58 -11.18
CA LEU A 156 -7.55 7.45 -11.14
C LEU A 156 -7.99 6.25 -11.98
N VAL A 157 -9.29 6.11 -12.25
CA VAL A 157 -9.77 5.01 -13.09
C VAL A 157 -9.19 5.11 -14.50
N GLY A 158 -8.69 4.00 -15.02
CA GLY A 158 -8.00 3.92 -16.32
C GLY A 158 -6.52 4.34 -16.30
N ARG A 159 -6.00 4.85 -15.16
CA ARG A 159 -4.59 5.21 -15.02
C ARG A 159 -3.70 3.97 -14.78
N ASN A 160 -2.39 4.13 -14.94
CA ASN A 160 -1.42 3.07 -14.64
C ASN A 160 -1.15 2.97 -13.12
N VAL A 161 -2.09 2.38 -12.41
CA VAL A 161 -2.06 2.16 -10.95
C VAL A 161 -2.89 0.92 -10.65
N TYR A 162 -2.56 0.19 -9.58
CA TYR A 162 -3.35 -0.93 -9.08
C TYR A 162 -4.20 -0.50 -7.89
N PHE A 163 -5.37 -1.10 -7.73
CA PHE A 163 -6.21 -0.94 -6.54
C PHE A 163 -6.34 -2.27 -5.81
N ASP A 164 -6.43 -2.26 -4.49
CA ASP A 164 -6.81 -3.45 -3.73
C ASP A 164 -8.26 -3.37 -3.21
N THR A 165 -8.81 -4.52 -2.84
CA THR A 165 -10.18 -4.67 -2.36
C THR A 165 -10.32 -4.67 -0.84
N GLY A 166 -9.28 -4.26 -0.10
CA GLY A 166 -9.30 -4.25 1.37
C GLY A 166 -10.45 -3.41 1.92
N VAL A 167 -11.20 -3.94 2.90
CA VAL A 167 -12.32 -3.35 3.65
C VAL A 167 -13.48 -2.72 2.88
N ILE A 168 -13.53 -2.85 1.55
CA ILE A 168 -14.51 -2.12 0.73
C ILE A 168 -15.86 -2.83 0.58
N LEU A 169 -15.91 -4.16 0.80
CA LEU A 169 -17.06 -4.99 0.40
C LEU A 169 -18.38 -4.60 1.09
N ASP A 170 -18.34 -4.15 2.35
CA ASP A 170 -19.51 -3.73 3.11
C ASP A 170 -19.76 -2.21 3.07
N ARG A 171 -18.92 -1.45 2.36
CA ARG A 171 -18.94 0.02 2.34
C ARG A 171 -19.21 0.61 0.98
N MET A 172 -18.55 0.07 -0.03
CA MET A 172 -18.65 0.56 -1.40
C MET A 172 -19.94 0.06 -2.06
N PRO A 173 -20.75 0.92 -2.72
CA PRO A 173 -21.90 0.47 -3.49
C PRO A 173 -21.50 -0.51 -4.58
N GLN A 174 -22.19 -1.65 -4.67
CA GLN A 174 -21.87 -2.71 -5.63
C GLN A 174 -21.83 -2.22 -7.08
N GLU A 175 -22.75 -1.36 -7.47
CA GLU A 175 -22.79 -0.82 -8.83
C GLU A 175 -21.55 0.05 -9.12
N GLN A 176 -21.09 0.82 -8.15
CA GLN A 176 -19.87 1.62 -8.27
C GLN A 176 -18.64 0.73 -8.39
N PHE A 177 -18.52 -0.30 -7.55
CA PHE A 177 -17.45 -1.29 -7.64
C PHE A 177 -17.38 -1.93 -9.03
N LEU A 178 -18.51 -2.43 -9.52
CA LEU A 178 -18.58 -3.09 -10.84
C LEU A 178 -18.23 -2.14 -11.99
N ARG A 179 -18.62 -0.88 -11.91
CA ARG A 179 -18.28 0.14 -12.89
C ARG A 179 -16.77 0.41 -12.87
N MET A 180 -16.20 0.66 -11.70
CA MET A 180 -14.76 0.88 -11.55
C MET A 180 -13.93 -0.30 -12.08
N VAL A 181 -14.30 -1.54 -11.75
CA VAL A 181 -13.60 -2.73 -12.25
C VAL A 181 -13.64 -2.81 -13.78
N ARG A 182 -14.78 -2.49 -14.40
CA ARG A 182 -14.90 -2.52 -15.88
C ARG A 182 -14.08 -1.43 -16.56
N GLU A 183 -14.09 -0.23 -16.02
CA GLU A 183 -13.44 0.94 -16.62
C GLU A 183 -11.94 1.00 -16.32
N HIS A 184 -11.51 0.53 -15.15
CA HIS A 184 -10.10 0.49 -14.77
C HIS A 184 -9.35 -0.70 -15.37
N GLY A 185 -10.02 -1.82 -15.51
CA GLY A 185 -9.47 -3.12 -15.92
C GLY A 185 -9.28 -4.04 -14.71
N ALA A 186 -9.91 -5.23 -14.78
CA ALA A 186 -9.86 -6.22 -13.71
C ALA A 186 -8.44 -6.75 -13.43
N ASP A 187 -7.57 -6.69 -14.40
CA ASP A 187 -6.15 -7.07 -14.32
C ASP A 187 -5.31 -6.13 -13.44
N ARG A 188 -5.85 -4.95 -13.10
CA ARG A 188 -5.27 -3.98 -12.19
C ARG A 188 -5.96 -3.91 -10.83
N ILE A 189 -6.87 -4.82 -10.55
CA ILE A 189 -7.50 -4.95 -9.24
C ILE A 189 -6.92 -6.18 -8.55
N VAL A 190 -6.31 -5.99 -7.38
CA VAL A 190 -5.74 -7.06 -6.58
C VAL A 190 -6.59 -7.34 -5.36
N PHE A 191 -6.62 -8.61 -4.94
CA PHE A 191 -7.38 -8.99 -3.76
C PHE A 191 -6.64 -8.58 -2.48
N GLY A 192 -7.33 -7.88 -1.60
CA GLY A 192 -6.86 -7.50 -0.27
C GLY A 192 -7.96 -7.72 0.75
N THR A 193 -7.58 -7.99 1.98
CA THR A 193 -8.50 -8.15 3.14
C THR A 193 -8.34 -7.07 4.18
N ASP A 194 -7.15 -6.50 4.25
CA ASP A 194 -6.67 -5.56 5.26
C ASP A 194 -6.53 -6.15 6.68
#